data_fd8aac2ee230e34b0d62dfad7d295858
#
_entry.id   fd8aac2ee230e34b0d62dfad7d295858
#
_cell.length_a   1.000
_cell.length_b   1.000
_cell.length_c   1.000
_cell.angle_alpha   90.00
_cell.angle_beta   90.00
_cell.angle_gamma   90.00
#
_symmetry.space_group_name_H-M   'P 1'
#
loop_
_entity.id
_entity.type
_entity.pdbx_description
1 polymer ?
#
loop_
_entity_poly.entity_id
_entity_poly.type
_entity_poly.pdbx_seq_one_letter_code
_entity_poly.pdbx_strand_id
1 'polypeptide(L)' 'MYQKYCELLKERGVTTSDVCKAMDINESAMSMWKKRTEEWNGEGKKPTPSLDTVAKLAKYFERPIEFFLEE' A
#
# COMPACT_ATOMS: atom_id res chain seq x y z
N MET A 1 -0.06 -5.20 6.15
CA MET A 1 0.54 -4.33 5.11
C MET A 1 -0.24 -3.02 4.90
N TYR A 2 -1.55 -3.08 4.71
CA TYR A 2 -2.33 -1.86 4.47
C TYR A 2 -2.27 -0.88 5.64
N GLN A 3 -2.29 -1.38 6.86
CA GLN A 3 -2.21 -0.53 8.05
C GLN A 3 -0.89 0.24 8.10
N LYS A 4 0.22 -0.43 7.78
CA LYS A 4 1.53 0.24 7.72
C LYS A 4 1.53 1.34 6.67
N TYR A 5 0.90 1.07 5.53
CA TYR A 5 0.77 2.05 4.47
C TYR A 5 0.01 3.29 4.95
N CYS A 6 -1.12 3.08 5.64
CA CYS A 6 -1.91 4.19 6.18
C CYS A 6 -1.12 5.01 7.20
N GLU A 7 -0.32 4.35 8.03
CA GLU A 7 0.52 5.04 9.00
C GLU A 7 1.56 5.92 8.31
N LEU A 8 2.14 5.42 7.23
CA LEU A 8 3.12 6.19 6.46
C LEU A 8 2.47 7.41 5.79
N LEU A 9 1.24 7.27 5.31
CA LEU A 9 0.51 8.41 4.75
C LEU A 9 0.35 9.52 5.79
N LYS A 10 -0.03 9.14 7.00
CA LYS A 10 -0.20 10.11 8.09
C LYS A 10 1.13 10.74 8.47
N GLU A 11 2.17 9.94 8.56
CA GLU A 11 3.50 10.40 8.92
C GLU A 11 4.02 11.43 7.93
N ARG A 12 3.77 11.21 6.64
CA ARG A 12 4.19 12.13 5.57
C ARG A 12 3.21 13.25 5.30
N GLY A 13 1.98 13.14 5.82
CA GLY A 13 0.94 14.12 5.55
C GLY A 13 0.49 14.13 4.10
N VAL A 14 0.45 12.95 3.47
CA VAL A 14 0.04 12.79 2.07
C VAL A 14 -1.14 11.85 1.97
N THR A 15 -1.79 11.87 0.80
CA THR A 15 -2.93 10.99 0.53
C THR A 15 -2.54 9.93 -0.49
N THR A 16 -3.39 8.91 -0.64
CA THR A 16 -3.20 7.88 -1.66
C THR A 16 -3.14 8.52 -3.05
N SER A 17 -3.95 9.54 -3.30
CA SER A 17 -3.93 10.25 -4.58
C SER A 17 -2.57 10.86 -4.86
N ASP A 18 -1.96 11.48 -3.84
CA ASP A 18 -0.64 12.07 -3.96
C ASP A 18 0.41 11.02 -4.33
N VAL A 19 0.37 9.88 -3.66
CA VAL A 19 1.31 8.78 -3.90
C VAL A 19 1.13 8.22 -5.31
N CYS A 20 -0.11 8.01 -5.73
CA CYS A 20 -0.41 7.47 -7.05
C CYS A 20 0.08 8.39 -8.16
N LYS A 21 -0.10 9.69 -8.00
CA LYS A 21 0.39 10.66 -8.98
C LYS A 21 1.92 10.69 -9.04
N ALA A 22 2.56 10.65 -7.86
CA ALA A 22 4.01 10.72 -7.80
C ALA A 22 4.70 9.49 -8.38
N MET A 23 4.10 8.31 -8.16
CA MET A 23 4.72 7.04 -8.56
C MET A 23 4.07 6.38 -9.76
N ASP A 24 3.13 7.07 -10.38
CA ASP A 24 2.40 6.52 -11.53
C ASP A 24 1.74 5.18 -11.20
N ILE A 25 1.04 5.16 -10.08
CA ILE A 25 0.28 3.98 -9.65
C ILE A 25 -1.18 4.21 -9.99
N ASN A 26 -1.84 3.17 -10.48
CA ASN A 26 -3.26 3.22 -10.80
C ASN A 26 -4.08 3.31 -9.50
N GLU A 27 -4.86 4.37 -9.35
CA GLU A 27 -5.68 4.56 -8.14
C GLU A 27 -6.72 3.46 -7.96
N SER A 28 -7.21 2.88 -9.08
CA SER A 28 -8.13 1.76 -9.01
C SER A 28 -7.50 0.56 -8.32
N ALA A 29 -6.22 0.30 -8.58
CA ALA A 29 -5.50 -0.80 -7.93
C ALA A 29 -5.41 -0.58 -6.42
N MET A 30 -5.17 0.66 -6.00
CA MET A 30 -5.10 1.00 -4.57
C MET A 30 -6.48 0.88 -3.92
N SER A 31 -7.53 1.31 -4.60
CA SER A 31 -8.91 1.18 -4.11
C SER A 31 -9.31 -0.28 -3.96
N MET A 32 -8.93 -1.12 -4.92
CA MET A 32 -9.19 -2.55 -4.85
C MET A 32 -8.48 -3.19 -3.65
N TRP A 33 -7.25 -2.80 -3.42
CA TRP A 33 -6.48 -3.29 -2.27
C TRP A 33 -7.17 -2.91 -0.95
N LYS A 34 -7.58 -1.67 -0.83
CA LYS A 34 -8.31 -1.21 0.36
C LYS A 34 -9.57 -2.02 0.57
N LYS A 35 -10.37 -2.19 -0.47
CA LYS A 35 -11.62 -2.93 -0.41
C LYS A 35 -11.38 -4.38 0.02
N ARG A 36 -10.42 -5.06 -0.60
CA ARG A 36 -10.10 -6.44 -0.27
C ARG A 36 -9.62 -6.58 1.16
N THR A 37 -8.85 -5.60 1.65
CA THR A 37 -8.36 -5.60 3.02
C THR A 37 -9.53 -5.49 4.00
N GLU A 38 -10.47 -4.59 3.71
CA GLU A 38 -11.64 -4.39 4.56
C GLU A 38 -12.56 -5.62 4.58
N GLU A 39 -12.64 -6.34 3.47
CA GLU A 39 -13.48 -7.53 3.35
C GLU A 39 -12.79 -8.81 3.84
N TRP A 40 -11.50 -8.75 4.13
CA TRP A 40 -10.74 -9.94 4.54
C TRP A 40 -11.18 -10.39 5.94
N ASN A 41 -11.48 -11.68 6.05
CA ASN A 41 -11.99 -12.28 7.29
C ASN A 41 -10.93 -12.94 8.17
N GLY A 42 -9.66 -12.77 7.84
CA GLY A 42 -8.57 -13.38 8.60
C GLY A 42 -8.14 -14.76 8.13
N GLU A 43 -8.84 -15.31 7.14
CA GLU A 43 -8.49 -16.62 6.58
C GLU A 43 -7.73 -16.47 5.27
N GLY A 44 -6.75 -17.35 5.07
CA GLY A 44 -5.93 -17.33 3.87
C GLY A 44 -4.92 -16.19 3.86
N LYS A 45 -4.41 -15.87 2.69
CA LYS A 45 -3.44 -14.80 2.54
C LYS A 45 -4.09 -13.44 2.69
N LYS A 46 -3.41 -12.54 3.39
CA LYS A 46 -3.82 -11.15 3.43
C LYS A 46 -3.80 -10.56 2.03
N PRO A 47 -4.80 -9.73 1.69
CA PRO A 47 -4.76 -9.03 0.40
C PRO A 47 -3.53 -8.13 0.31
N THR A 48 -2.84 -8.19 -0.82
CA THR A 48 -1.67 -7.35 -1.08
C THR A 48 -1.77 -6.80 -2.49
N PRO A 49 -1.19 -5.61 -2.74
CA PRO A 49 -1.12 -5.12 -4.11
C PRO A 49 -0.07 -5.91 -4.87
N SER A 50 0.06 -5.66 -6.17
CA SER A 50 1.07 -6.34 -6.97
C SER A 50 2.47 -5.98 -6.43
N LEU A 51 3.44 -6.86 -6.68
CA LEU A 51 4.80 -6.64 -6.23
C LEU A 51 5.36 -5.32 -6.81
N ASP A 52 5.00 -5.01 -8.05
CA ASP A 52 5.39 -3.76 -8.68
C ASP A 52 4.89 -2.56 -7.89
N THR A 53 3.63 -2.59 -7.46
CA THR A 53 3.05 -1.53 -6.64
C THR A 53 3.77 -1.42 -5.29
N VAL A 54 4.05 -2.55 -4.66
CA VAL A 54 4.77 -2.56 -3.38
C VAL A 54 6.16 -1.94 -3.54
N ALA A 55 6.85 -2.28 -4.63
CA ALA A 55 8.17 -1.72 -4.90
C ALA A 55 8.11 -0.20 -5.07
N LYS A 56 7.08 0.31 -5.74
CA LYS A 56 6.89 1.75 -5.92
C LYS A 56 6.61 2.43 -4.59
N LEU A 57 5.77 1.82 -3.75
CA LEU A 57 5.48 2.36 -2.42
C LEU A 57 6.73 2.42 -1.56
N ALA A 58 7.53 1.35 -1.59
CA ALA A 58 8.78 1.30 -0.84
C ALA A 58 9.72 2.42 -1.27
N LYS A 59 9.82 2.65 -2.57
CA LYS A 59 10.66 3.71 -3.11
C LYS A 59 10.16 5.10 -2.68
N TYR A 60 8.85 5.32 -2.77
CA TYR A 60 8.25 6.59 -2.40
C TYR A 60 8.51 6.93 -0.94
N PHE A 61 8.32 5.97 -0.04
CA PHE A 61 8.48 6.17 1.39
C PHE A 61 9.90 5.95 1.89
N GLU A 62 10.83 5.63 0.98
CA GLU A 62 12.22 5.37 1.33
C GLU A 62 12.37 4.28 2.39
N ARG A 63 11.61 3.20 2.25
CA ARG A 63 11.67 2.03 3.11
C ARG A 63 12.05 0.82 2.27
N PRO A 64 12.69 -0.18 2.86
CA PRO A 64 12.95 -1.42 2.12
C PRO A 64 11.64 -2.14 1.85
N ILE A 65 11.59 -2.90 0.76
CA ILE A 65 10.39 -3.61 0.38
C ILE A 65 9.93 -4.57 1.49
N GLU A 66 10.88 -5.13 2.23
CA GLU A 66 10.60 -6.04 3.35
C GLU A 66 9.76 -5.37 4.43
N PHE A 67 9.88 -4.05 4.59
CA PHE A 67 9.07 -3.31 5.55
C PHE A 67 7.58 -3.56 5.33
N PHE A 68 7.18 -3.63 4.06
CA PHE A 68 5.77 -3.85 3.71
C PHE A 68 5.38 -5.32 3.75
N LEU A 69 6.34 -6.21 3.51
CA LEU A 69 6.07 -7.65 3.46
C LEU A 69 6.07 -8.30 4.84
N GLU A 70 6.75 -7.70 5.79
CA GLU A 70 6.79 -8.18 7.17
C GLU A 70 5.61 -7.61 7.96
N GLU A 71 5.04 -8.43 8.81
CA GLU A 71 3.94 -8.00 9.67
C GLU A 71 4.11 -8.46 11.08
#